data_c469c64dd507ad01385522342db6fa72
#
_entry.id   c469c64dd507ad01385522342db6fa72
#
_cell.length_a   1.000
_cell.length_b   1.000
_cell.length_c   1.000
_cell.angle_alpha   90.00
_cell.angle_beta   90.00
_cell.angle_gamma   90.00
#
_symmetry.space_group_name_H-M   'P 1'
#
loop_
_entity.id
_entity.type
_entity.pdbx_description
1 polymer ?
#
loop_
_entity_poly.entity_id
_entity_poly.type
_entity_poly.pdbx_seq_one_letter_code
_entity_poly.pdbx_strand_id
1 'polypeptide(L)'
;MYKIVKKQELTTNIYLMEVEANRVAKTCEPGQFVIVRMDSEGERIPLTICDYNREKGTVTIVFQTVGAGTKLMAQLEEGEYFHDFVGPLGCPSELVEQPLDEVKAKKILFVAGGVGAAPVYPQVKWLSLIHI
;
A
#
# COMPACT_ATOMS: atom_id res chain seq x y z
N MET A 1 -8.41 -13.26 -9.39
CA MET A 1 -8.57 -12.89 -7.99
C MET A 1 -7.19 -12.66 -7.35
N TYR A 2 -7.15 -12.00 -6.21
CA TYR A 2 -5.93 -11.46 -5.64
C TYR A 2 -5.68 -12.08 -4.27
N LYS A 3 -4.71 -12.98 -4.20
CA LYS A 3 -4.46 -13.80 -3.02
C LYS A 3 -3.73 -13.05 -1.92
N ILE A 4 -4.20 -13.18 -0.69
CA ILE A 4 -3.52 -12.68 0.50
C ILE A 4 -2.42 -13.68 0.87
N VAL A 5 -1.17 -13.28 0.74
CA VAL A 5 -0.02 -14.16 1.02
C VAL A 5 0.56 -13.94 2.41
N LYS A 6 0.27 -12.81 3.02
CA LYS A 6 0.68 -12.51 4.40
C LYS A 6 -0.35 -11.63 5.07
N LYS A 7 -0.59 -11.90 6.35
CA LYS A 7 -1.44 -11.07 7.21
C LYS A 7 -0.75 -10.93 8.56
N GLN A 8 -0.73 -9.70 9.07
CA GLN A 8 -0.14 -9.41 10.37
C GLN A 8 -0.96 -8.34 11.08
N GLU A 9 -1.32 -8.58 12.33
CA GLU A 9 -1.86 -7.52 13.19
C GLU A 9 -0.69 -6.72 13.77
N LEU A 10 -0.56 -5.46 13.36
CA LEU A 10 0.54 -4.60 13.80
C LEU A 10 0.31 -4.08 15.21
N THR A 11 -0.91 -3.70 15.49
CA THR A 11 -1.39 -3.28 16.80
C THR A 11 -2.91 -3.43 16.80
N THR A 12 -3.58 -3.15 17.91
CA THR A 12 -5.02 -3.25 17.99
C THR A 12 -5.70 -2.48 16.86
N ASN A 13 -6.53 -3.15 16.08
CA ASN A 13 -7.31 -2.61 14.97
C ASN A 13 -6.48 -2.12 13.77
N ILE A 14 -5.19 -2.41 13.69
CA ILE A 14 -4.36 -2.09 12.52
C ILE A 14 -3.71 -3.36 11.99
N TYR A 15 -3.96 -3.64 10.70
CA TYR A 15 -3.53 -4.85 10.02
C TYR A 15 -2.69 -4.53 8.79
N LEU A 16 -1.70 -5.38 8.56
CA LEU A 16 -0.90 -5.39 7.33
C LEU A 16 -1.28 -6.63 6.54
N MET A 17 -1.50 -6.45 5.25
CA MET A 17 -1.70 -7.56 4.31
C MET A 17 -0.79 -7.40 3.10
N GLU A 18 -0.16 -8.49 2.72
CA GLU A 18 0.60 -8.57 1.47
C GLU A 18 -0.22 -9.39 0.48
N VAL A 19 -0.48 -8.82 -0.68
CA VAL A 19 -1.43 -9.35 -1.67
C VAL A 19 -0.74 -9.56 -3.01
N GLU A 20 -0.97 -10.71 -3.63
CA GLU A 20 -0.51 -10.97 -4.99
C GLU A 20 -1.30 -10.12 -5.98
N ALA A 21 -0.63 -9.14 -6.58
CA ALA A 21 -1.18 -8.24 -7.58
C ALA A 21 -0.06 -7.82 -8.54
N ASN A 22 0.33 -8.72 -9.43
CA ASN A 22 1.50 -8.56 -10.30
C ASN A 22 1.48 -7.26 -11.09
N ARG A 23 0.36 -6.94 -11.71
CA ARG A 23 0.24 -5.75 -12.55
C ARG A 23 0.44 -4.47 -11.74
N VAL A 24 -0.18 -4.41 -10.57
CA VAL A 24 -0.06 -3.25 -9.67
C VAL A 24 1.38 -3.15 -9.16
N ALA A 25 1.95 -4.24 -8.68
CA ALA A 25 3.31 -4.27 -8.15
C ALA A 25 4.36 -3.80 -9.16
N LYS A 26 4.17 -4.12 -10.44
CA LYS A 26 5.13 -3.76 -11.49
C LYS A 26 5.05 -2.30 -11.92
N THR A 27 3.91 -1.66 -11.74
CA THR A 27 3.67 -0.31 -12.29
C THR A 27 3.44 0.76 -11.24
N CYS A 28 3.19 0.39 -9.98
CA CYS A 28 2.94 1.38 -8.93
C CYS A 28 4.19 2.16 -8.53
N GLU A 29 3.92 3.37 -8.03
CA GLU A 29 4.94 4.27 -7.51
C GLU A 29 4.52 4.78 -6.13
N PRO A 30 5.46 5.21 -5.27
CA PRO A 30 5.12 5.81 -3.99
C PRO A 30 4.13 6.96 -4.11
N GLY A 31 3.12 6.98 -3.25
CA GLY A 31 2.07 7.99 -3.24
C GLY A 31 0.77 7.53 -3.90
N GLN A 32 0.79 6.44 -4.64
CA GLN A 32 -0.41 5.90 -5.29
C GLN A 32 -1.22 5.01 -4.35
N PHE A 33 -2.45 4.70 -4.75
CA PHE A 33 -3.36 3.88 -3.96
C PHE A 33 -4.02 2.80 -4.82
N VAL A 34 -4.71 1.90 -4.16
CA VAL A 34 -5.53 0.87 -4.78
C VAL A 34 -6.95 0.95 -4.23
N ILE A 35 -7.90 0.40 -4.97
CA ILE A 35 -9.27 0.19 -4.49
C ILE A 35 -9.48 -1.32 -4.39
N VAL A 36 -9.85 -1.79 -3.22
CA VAL A 36 -10.09 -3.21 -2.97
C VAL A 36 -11.56 -3.48 -2.75
N ARG A 37 -11.99 -4.68 -3.10
CA ARG A 37 -13.34 -5.17 -2.85
C ARG A 37 -13.27 -6.64 -2.52
N MET A 38 -13.94 -7.06 -1.46
CA MET A 38 -13.85 -8.44 -0.95
C MET A 38 -14.67 -9.42 -1.77
N ASP A 39 -15.84 -8.98 -2.28
CA ASP A 39 -16.72 -9.81 -3.09
C ASP A 39 -17.49 -8.94 -4.10
N SER A 40 -18.33 -9.55 -4.94
CA SER A 40 -19.05 -8.85 -6.01
C SER A 40 -20.09 -7.82 -5.51
N GLU A 41 -20.48 -7.91 -4.26
CA GLU A 41 -21.45 -7.00 -3.64
C GLU A 41 -20.82 -6.13 -2.55
N GLY A 42 -19.52 -6.33 -2.30
CA GLY A 42 -18.80 -5.64 -1.25
C GLY A 42 -18.54 -4.17 -1.54
N GLU A 43 -18.26 -3.46 -0.48
CA GLU A 43 -17.83 -2.07 -0.51
C GLU A 43 -16.48 -1.93 -1.21
N ARG A 44 -16.31 -0.86 -1.98
CA ARG A 44 -15.03 -0.49 -2.58
C ARG A 44 -14.25 0.38 -1.59
N ILE A 45 -13.09 -0.09 -1.18
CA ILE A 45 -12.29 0.57 -0.15
C ILE A 45 -10.98 1.06 -0.75
N PRO A 46 -10.73 2.40 -0.76
CA PRO A 46 -9.45 2.93 -1.21
C PRO A 46 -8.39 2.80 -0.11
N LEU A 47 -7.21 2.31 -0.48
CA LEU A 47 -6.10 2.12 0.45
C LEU A 47 -4.80 2.55 -0.22
N THR A 48 -4.01 3.36 0.48
CA THR A 48 -2.70 3.75 -0.01
C THR A 48 -1.75 2.56 -0.02
N ILE A 49 -0.95 2.46 -1.07
CA ILE A 49 0.08 1.41 -1.18
C ILE A 49 1.16 1.71 -0.15
N CYS A 50 1.37 0.77 0.78
CA CYS A 50 2.39 0.91 1.83
C CYS A 50 3.76 0.41 1.36
N ASP A 51 3.79 -0.66 0.59
CA ASP A 51 5.01 -1.23 0.03
C ASP A 51 4.65 -2.10 -1.17
N TYR A 52 5.66 -2.47 -1.94
CA TYR A 52 5.49 -3.36 -3.08
C TYR A 52 6.78 -4.13 -3.34
N ASN A 53 6.65 -5.29 -3.95
CA ASN A 53 7.78 -6.10 -4.39
C ASN A 53 7.56 -6.48 -5.85
N ARG A 54 8.34 -5.89 -6.74
CA ARG A 54 8.17 -6.10 -8.19
C ARG A 54 8.55 -7.52 -8.62
N GLU A 55 9.51 -8.13 -7.94
CA GLU A 55 9.94 -9.49 -8.25
C GLU A 55 8.91 -10.53 -7.86
N LYS A 56 8.37 -10.41 -6.64
CA LYS A 56 7.32 -11.30 -6.14
C LYS A 56 5.95 -10.99 -6.70
N GLY A 57 5.76 -9.78 -7.24
CA GLY A 57 4.46 -9.33 -7.71
C GLY A 57 3.47 -9.08 -6.58
N THR A 58 3.93 -8.61 -5.43
CA THR A 58 3.09 -8.37 -4.26
C THR A 58 3.00 -6.89 -3.93
N VAL A 59 1.86 -6.51 -3.35
CA VAL A 59 1.58 -5.16 -2.86
C VAL A 59 1.17 -5.28 -1.40
N THR A 60 1.73 -4.41 -0.58
CA THR A 60 1.43 -4.36 0.85
C THR A 60 0.47 -3.21 1.13
N ILE A 61 -0.62 -3.52 1.82
CA ILE A 61 -1.60 -2.55 2.30
C ILE A 61 -1.65 -2.62 3.83
N VAL A 62 -1.86 -1.46 4.45
CA VAL A 62 -2.07 -1.34 5.89
C VAL A 62 -3.37 -0.59 6.11
N PHE A 63 -4.24 -1.11 6.94
CA PHE A 63 -5.53 -0.49 7.19
C PHE A 63 -5.93 -0.58 8.66
N GLN A 64 -6.78 0.35 9.06
CA GLN A 64 -7.37 0.39 10.39
C GLN A 64 -8.84 0.00 10.30
N THR A 65 -9.33 -0.79 11.26
CA THR A 65 -10.73 -1.20 11.30
C THR A 65 -11.60 -0.07 11.85
N VAL A 66 -12.04 0.81 10.96
CA VAL A 66 -12.81 2.00 11.33
C VAL A 66 -14.29 1.92 10.94
N GLY A 67 -14.69 0.96 10.14
CA GLY A 67 -16.06 0.79 9.69
C GLY A 67 -16.37 -0.67 9.37
N ALA A 68 -17.60 -0.94 8.94
CA ALA A 68 -18.06 -2.30 8.66
C ALA A 68 -17.21 -3.01 7.60
N GLY A 69 -16.86 -2.30 6.52
CA GLY A 69 -16.04 -2.86 5.44
C GLY A 69 -14.65 -3.27 5.90
N THR A 70 -13.95 -2.40 6.63
CA THR A 70 -12.61 -2.70 7.13
C THR A 70 -12.61 -3.76 8.22
N LYS A 71 -13.68 -3.86 9.01
CA LYS A 71 -13.85 -4.95 9.98
C LYS A 71 -14.00 -6.30 9.30
N LEU A 72 -14.79 -6.37 8.22
CA LEU A 72 -14.92 -7.58 7.42
C LEU A 72 -13.60 -7.94 6.75
N MET A 73 -12.89 -6.94 6.24
CA MET A 73 -11.58 -7.13 5.62
C MET A 73 -10.57 -7.73 6.60
N ALA A 74 -10.61 -7.31 7.86
CA ALA A 74 -9.74 -7.84 8.91
C ALA A 74 -10.03 -9.31 9.24
N GLN A 75 -11.17 -9.85 8.85
CA GLN A 75 -11.52 -11.26 9.04
C GLN A 75 -10.95 -12.16 7.94
N LEU A 76 -10.49 -11.59 6.83
CA LEU A 76 -9.84 -12.37 5.77
C LEU A 76 -8.49 -12.90 6.28
N GLU A 77 -8.20 -14.15 5.93
CA GLU A 77 -6.99 -14.83 6.34
C GLU A 77 -6.04 -15.07 5.16
N GLU A 78 -4.80 -15.42 5.48
CA GLU A 78 -3.84 -15.86 4.48
C GLU A 78 -4.40 -17.01 3.65
N GLY A 79 -4.21 -16.93 2.34
CA GLY A 79 -4.77 -17.91 1.40
C GLY A 79 -6.14 -17.53 0.85
N GLU A 80 -6.84 -16.59 1.47
CA GLU A 80 -8.08 -16.05 0.94
C GLU A 80 -7.79 -14.97 -0.09
N TYR A 81 -8.83 -14.48 -0.77
CA TYR A 81 -8.69 -13.61 -1.94
C TYR A 81 -9.52 -12.35 -1.81
N PHE A 82 -8.99 -11.24 -2.35
CA PHE A 82 -9.82 -10.10 -2.74
C PHE A 82 -10.44 -10.36 -4.10
N HIS A 83 -11.68 -9.95 -4.27
CA HIS A 83 -12.36 -10.02 -5.57
C HIS A 83 -11.76 -9.01 -6.54
N ASP A 84 -11.64 -7.76 -6.12
CA ASP A 84 -11.02 -6.68 -6.89
C ASP A 84 -9.84 -6.07 -6.13
N PHE A 85 -8.82 -5.74 -6.88
CA PHE A 85 -7.63 -5.02 -6.41
C PHE A 85 -7.18 -4.12 -7.55
N VAL A 86 -7.80 -2.96 -7.64
CA VAL A 86 -7.68 -2.06 -8.80
C VAL A 86 -6.60 -1.02 -8.53
N GLY A 87 -5.68 -0.92 -9.45
CA GLY A 87 -4.62 0.07 -9.36
C GLY A 87 -3.47 -0.18 -10.33
N PRO A 88 -2.40 0.61 -10.24
CA PRO A 88 -2.26 1.75 -9.34
C PRO A 88 -3.15 2.93 -9.74
N LEU A 89 -3.64 3.67 -8.75
CA LEU A 89 -4.49 4.83 -8.94
C LEU A 89 -3.85 6.07 -8.32
N GLY A 90 -4.28 7.22 -8.79
CA GLY A 90 -3.76 8.49 -8.32
C GLY A 90 -2.42 8.85 -8.94
N CYS A 91 -1.86 9.98 -8.52
CA CYS A 91 -0.57 10.45 -8.98
C CYS A 91 0.55 9.98 -8.07
N PRO A 92 1.72 9.62 -8.62
CA PRO A 92 2.89 9.37 -7.80
C PRO A 92 3.26 10.59 -6.95
N SER A 93 4.00 10.37 -5.87
CA SER A 93 4.55 11.46 -5.09
C SER A 93 5.39 12.37 -5.97
N GLU A 94 5.30 13.68 -5.75
CA GLU A 94 6.14 14.66 -6.45
C GLU A 94 7.63 14.35 -6.35
N LEU A 95 8.05 13.73 -5.25
CA LEU A 95 9.45 13.37 -5.03
C LEU A 95 9.98 12.39 -6.06
N VAL A 96 9.17 11.44 -6.51
CA VAL A 96 9.59 10.44 -7.51
C VAL A 96 9.51 10.99 -8.93
N GLU A 97 8.80 12.09 -9.16
CA GLU A 97 8.66 12.74 -10.46
C GLU A 97 9.70 13.83 -10.71
N GLN A 98 10.35 14.33 -9.65
CA GLN A 98 11.38 15.37 -9.78
C GLN A 98 12.72 14.79 -10.24
N PRO A 99 13.58 15.60 -10.89
CA PRO A 99 14.93 15.16 -11.23
C PRO A 99 15.69 14.68 -9.99
N LEU A 100 16.40 13.57 -10.11
CA LEU A 100 17.12 12.96 -8.98
C LEU A 100 18.10 13.90 -8.31
N ASP A 101 18.82 14.72 -9.10
CA ASP A 101 19.79 15.66 -8.56
C ASP A 101 19.14 16.71 -7.65
N GLU A 102 17.95 17.18 -8.03
CA GLU A 102 17.19 18.13 -7.21
C GLU A 102 16.70 17.50 -5.92
N VAL A 103 16.20 16.26 -5.98
CA VAL A 103 15.71 15.53 -4.81
C VAL A 103 16.85 15.22 -3.85
N LYS A 104 17.99 14.77 -4.37
CA LYS A 104 19.18 14.47 -3.56
C LYS A 104 19.74 15.71 -2.83
N ALA A 105 19.56 16.89 -3.40
CA ALA A 105 20.01 18.15 -2.81
C ALA A 105 19.10 18.65 -1.68
N LYS A 106 17.90 18.09 -1.55
CA LYS A 106 16.92 18.53 -0.54
C LYS A 106 17.16 17.85 0.80
N LYS A 107 16.85 18.58 1.86
CA LYS A 107 16.73 18.03 3.21
C LYS A 107 15.25 17.80 3.45
N ILE A 108 14.88 16.53 3.63
CA ILE A 108 13.47 16.13 3.71
C ILE A 108 13.19 15.55 5.08
N LEU A 109 12.17 16.07 5.74
CA LEU A 109 11.68 15.55 7.02
C LEU A 109 10.30 14.94 6.80
N PHE A 110 10.12 13.69 7.21
CA PHE A 110 8.81 13.03 7.24
C PHE A 110 8.26 13.03 8.64
N VAL A 111 7.00 13.38 8.78
CA VAL A 111 6.27 13.32 10.04
C VAL A 111 5.03 12.45 9.83
N ALA A 112 4.93 11.38 10.60
CA ALA A 112 3.82 10.45 10.47
C ALA A 112 3.38 9.98 11.85
N GLY A 113 2.06 9.79 12.02
CA GLY A 113 1.49 9.29 13.25
C GLY A 113 0.43 8.22 12.97
N GLY A 114 0.40 7.18 13.81
CA GLY A 114 -0.57 6.11 13.69
C GLY A 114 -0.54 5.41 12.34
N VAL A 115 -1.71 5.11 11.78
CA VAL A 115 -1.84 4.47 10.47
C VAL A 115 -1.33 5.36 9.33
N GLY A 116 -1.19 6.66 9.56
CA GLY A 116 -0.61 7.60 8.59
C GLY A 116 0.85 7.32 8.23
N ALA A 117 1.55 6.47 8.98
CA ALA A 117 2.88 6.00 8.63
C ALA A 117 2.89 5.13 7.36
N ALA A 118 1.80 4.44 7.07
CA ALA A 118 1.70 3.55 5.91
C ALA A 118 1.90 4.26 4.57
N PRO A 119 1.21 5.37 4.26
CA PRO A 119 1.44 6.09 3.01
C PRO A 119 2.80 6.80 2.93
N VAL A 120 3.40 7.11 4.05
CA VAL A 120 4.72 7.77 4.11
C VAL A 120 5.85 6.78 3.86
N TYR A 121 5.71 5.55 4.29
CA TYR A 121 6.75 4.52 4.23
C TYR A 121 7.35 4.31 2.82
N PRO A 122 6.57 4.13 1.75
CA PRO A 122 7.16 3.90 0.43
C PRO A 122 7.96 5.10 -0.09
N GLN A 123 7.60 6.29 0.30
CA GLN A 123 8.34 7.51 -0.07
C GLN A 123 9.69 7.57 0.66
N VAL A 124 9.71 7.28 1.94
CA VAL A 124 10.94 7.21 2.75
C VAL A 124 11.86 6.12 2.20
N LYS A 125 11.32 4.96 1.91
CA LYS A 125 12.06 3.84 1.35
C LYS A 125 12.70 4.20 0.00
N TRP A 126 11.93 4.83 -0.90
CA TRP A 126 12.43 5.25 -2.20
C TRP A 126 13.57 6.26 -2.06
N LEU A 127 13.41 7.27 -1.19
CA LEU A 127 14.45 8.26 -0.92
C LEU A 127 15.70 7.64 -0.33
N SER A 128 15.53 6.70 0.59
CA SER A 128 16.64 5.97 1.19
C SER A 128 17.46 5.24 0.13
N LEU A 129 16.80 4.60 -0.84
CA LEU A 129 17.47 3.85 -1.90
C LEU A 129 18.26 4.75 -2.86
N ILE A 130 17.76 5.94 -3.18
CA ILE A 130 18.47 6.86 -4.08
C ILE A 130 19.66 7.57 -3.43
N HIS A 131 19.77 7.55 -2.11
CA HIS A 131 20.86 8.15 -1.35
C HIS A 131 22.00 7.19 -0.99
N ILE A 132 21.88 5.94 -1.40
CA ILE A 132 22.90 4.90 -1.17
C ILE A 132 24.10 5.09 -2.09
#